data_4c85a6b267925d08d4a8eeb074f6c6d9
#
_entry.id   4c85a6b267925d08d4a8eeb074f6c6d9
#
_cell.length_a   1.000
_cell.length_b   1.000
_cell.length_c   1.000
_cell.angle_alpha   90.00
_cell.angle_beta   90.00
_cell.angle_gamma   90.00
#
_symmetry.space_group_name_H-M   'P 1'
#
loop_
_entity.id
_entity.type
_entity.pdbx_description
1 polymer ?
#
loop_
_entity_poly.entity_id
_entity_poly.type
_entity_poly.pdbx_seq_one_letter_code
_entity_poly.pdbx_strand_id
1 'polypeptide(L)'
;HDVIRRQRQMCIRDRINGNNYAYPDTVVGTDSHTTMINGIGVLGWGVGGIEAEASMLGQPISMLIPKVVGFKLTGNISEGVTATDLVLNIVEMLRQHGVVGKFVEFYGDGLDNLSLGDRATIANMAPEYGATCGIFPIDDETIDYMKLSNRNDNQIDLIQKYSEKVGLTRKD
;
A
#
# COMPACT_ATOMS: atom_id res chain seq x y z
N HIS A 1 13.66 21.31 -0.43
CA HIS A 1 13.52 20.48 -1.65
C HIS A 1 13.84 19.00 -1.43
N ASP A 2 14.67 18.63 -0.45
CA ASP A 2 15.02 17.23 -0.17
C ASP A 2 13.91 16.43 0.55
N VAL A 3 13.08 17.08 1.36
CA VAL A 3 12.03 16.41 2.13
C VAL A 3 10.95 15.82 1.19
N ILE A 4 10.58 16.54 0.14
CA ILE A 4 9.54 16.08 -0.82
C ILE A 4 10.03 14.91 -1.69
N ARG A 5 11.35 14.81 -1.96
CA ARG A 5 11.94 13.69 -2.70
C ARG A 5 12.07 12.42 -1.85
N ARG A 6 12.22 12.55 -0.53
CA ARG A 6 12.37 11.40 0.39
C ARG A 6 11.06 10.63 0.61
N GLN A 7 9.92 11.29 0.48
CA GLN A 7 8.58 10.71 0.73
C GLN A 7 8.11 9.67 -0.31
N ARG A 8 8.92 9.33 -1.32
CA ARG A 8 8.57 8.34 -2.36
C ARG A 8 9.49 7.12 -2.35
N GLN A 9 10.13 6.83 -1.24
CA GLN A 9 11.22 5.86 -1.20
C GLN A 9 10.85 4.49 -0.63
N MET A 10 9.58 4.19 -0.35
CA MET A 10 9.09 2.97 0.31
C MET A 10 9.80 2.66 1.63
N CYS A 11 11.12 2.82 1.69
CA CYS A 11 11.91 2.70 2.90
C CYS A 11 12.74 3.98 3.06
N ILE A 12 12.42 4.76 4.08
CA ILE A 12 13.12 6.00 4.40
C ILE A 12 14.40 5.64 5.16
N ARG A 13 15.52 6.21 4.71
CA ARG A 13 16.78 6.16 5.45
C ARG A 13 17.03 7.53 6.06
N ASP A 14 17.14 7.59 7.37
CA ASP A 14 17.39 8.83 8.09
C ASP A 14 18.55 8.67 9.06
N ARG A 15 19.16 9.79 9.44
CA ARG A 15 20.25 9.83 10.42
C ARG A 15 19.82 10.66 11.62
N ILE A 16 19.55 9.99 12.73
CA ILE A 16 19.11 10.62 13.97
C ILE A 16 20.17 10.36 15.05
N ASN A 17 20.70 11.42 15.66
CA ASN A 17 21.73 11.34 16.70
C ASN A 17 22.96 10.49 16.31
N GLY A 18 23.38 10.55 15.03
CA GLY A 18 24.54 9.81 14.52
C GLY A 18 24.24 8.37 14.08
N ASN A 19 23.08 7.82 14.38
CA ASN A 19 22.66 6.49 13.99
C ASN A 19 21.82 6.53 12.69
N ASN A 20 22.01 5.52 11.83
CA ASN A 20 21.17 5.35 10.63
C ASN A 20 19.93 4.54 10.99
N TYR A 21 18.78 5.06 10.62
CA TYR A 21 17.48 4.40 10.77
C TYR A 21 16.90 4.09 9.39
N ALA A 22 16.23 2.95 9.30
CA ALA A 22 15.39 2.60 8.15
C ALA A 22 13.98 2.29 8.67
N TYR A 23 12.97 2.86 8.04
CA TYR A 23 11.56 2.65 8.39
C TYR A 23 10.68 2.75 7.14
N PRO A 24 9.48 2.14 7.13
CA PRO A 24 8.60 2.19 5.97
C PRO A 24 8.10 3.61 5.75
N ASP A 25 7.93 3.97 4.48
CA ASP A 25 7.27 5.21 4.10
C ASP A 25 5.75 5.11 4.31
N THR A 26 5.12 6.22 4.65
CA THR A 26 3.67 6.33 4.78
C THR A 26 3.18 7.58 4.08
N VAL A 27 1.96 7.54 3.56
CA VAL A 27 1.37 8.65 2.83
C VAL A 27 0.01 9.01 3.40
N VAL A 28 -0.17 10.28 3.70
CA VAL A 28 -1.45 10.86 4.08
C VAL A 28 -1.80 11.95 3.09
N GLY A 29 -2.99 11.96 2.56
CA GLY A 29 -3.44 12.95 1.59
C GLY A 29 -4.93 13.23 1.69
N THR A 30 -5.35 14.37 1.14
CA THR A 30 -6.76 14.80 1.10
C THR A 30 -7.56 14.14 -0.01
N ASP A 31 -6.90 13.39 -0.89
CA ASP A 31 -7.48 12.75 -2.06
C ASP A 31 -7.88 11.29 -1.75
N SER A 32 -9.06 10.87 -2.22
CA SER A 32 -9.49 9.47 -2.16
C SER A 32 -8.52 8.52 -2.90
N HIS A 33 -7.76 9.03 -3.88
CA HIS A 33 -6.74 8.27 -4.62
C HIS A 33 -5.43 8.07 -3.84
N THR A 34 -5.27 8.64 -2.66
CA THR A 34 -4.09 8.43 -1.80
C THR A 34 -3.88 6.95 -1.49
N THR A 35 -4.95 6.17 -1.38
CA THR A 35 -4.91 4.73 -1.12
C THR A 35 -4.29 3.90 -2.25
N MET A 36 -4.15 4.44 -3.44
CA MET A 36 -3.52 3.77 -4.59
C MET A 36 -2.09 3.29 -4.28
N ILE A 37 -1.36 4.02 -3.44
CA ILE A 37 0.02 3.70 -3.08
C ILE A 37 0.16 2.37 -2.33
N ASN A 38 -0.92 1.87 -1.72
CA ASN A 38 -0.92 0.58 -1.02
C ASN A 38 -0.71 -0.59 -1.99
N GLY A 39 -0.94 -0.38 -3.29
CA GLY A 39 -0.66 -1.39 -4.33
C GLY A 39 0.81 -1.78 -4.44
N ILE A 40 1.72 -0.91 -3.99
CA ILE A 40 3.17 -1.18 -3.92
C ILE A 40 3.66 -1.48 -2.50
N GLY A 41 2.76 -1.71 -1.56
CA GLY A 41 3.11 -2.01 -0.16
C GLY A 41 3.48 -0.80 0.70
N VAL A 42 3.17 0.42 0.27
CA VAL A 42 3.31 1.65 1.07
C VAL A 42 1.97 1.97 1.72
N LEU A 43 1.95 2.13 3.04
CA LEU A 43 0.73 2.47 3.76
C LEU A 43 0.31 3.91 3.46
N GLY A 44 -0.83 4.04 2.80
CA GLY A 44 -1.42 5.33 2.46
C GLY A 44 -2.93 5.36 2.69
N TRP A 45 -3.44 6.48 3.17
CA TRP A 45 -4.89 6.69 3.33
C TRP A 45 -5.29 8.15 3.17
N GLY A 46 -6.56 8.36 2.82
CA GLY A 46 -7.15 9.68 2.72
C GLY A 46 -7.57 10.22 4.08
N VAL A 47 -7.36 11.50 4.30
CA VAL A 47 -7.79 12.24 5.50
C VAL A 47 -8.56 13.49 5.12
N GLY A 48 -9.28 14.07 6.07
CA GLY A 48 -9.91 15.37 5.90
C GLY A 48 -8.90 16.53 5.77
N GLY A 49 -9.34 17.67 5.23
CA GLY A 49 -8.47 18.82 5.03
C GLY A 49 -7.81 19.31 6.30
N ILE A 50 -8.55 19.37 7.41
CA ILE A 50 -8.02 19.79 8.73
C ILE A 50 -6.92 18.85 9.22
N GLU A 51 -7.08 17.53 9.04
CA GLU A 51 -6.08 16.55 9.43
C GLU A 51 -4.82 16.65 8.54
N ALA A 52 -4.99 16.92 7.25
CA ALA A 52 -3.88 17.15 6.35
C ALA A 52 -3.10 18.43 6.73
N GLU A 53 -3.78 19.52 7.06
CA GLU A 53 -3.15 20.75 7.55
C GLU A 53 -2.40 20.50 8.86
N ALA A 54 -2.99 19.78 9.80
CA ALA A 54 -2.33 19.39 11.03
C ALA A 54 -1.04 18.62 10.78
N SER A 55 -1.07 17.64 9.84
CA SER A 55 0.12 16.88 9.43
C SER A 55 1.20 17.77 8.82
N MET A 56 0.82 18.71 7.97
CA MET A 56 1.78 19.67 7.36
C MET A 56 2.42 20.59 8.40
N LEU A 57 1.71 20.90 9.47
CA LEU A 57 2.20 21.69 10.59
C LEU A 57 2.97 20.87 11.64
N GLY A 58 3.18 19.56 11.37
CA GLY A 58 3.89 18.66 12.28
C GLY A 58 3.07 18.24 13.52
N GLN A 59 1.75 18.42 13.51
CA GLN A 59 0.88 17.93 14.55
C GLN A 59 0.58 16.43 14.36
N PRO A 60 0.54 15.66 15.46
CA PRO A 60 0.24 14.23 15.35
C PRO A 60 -1.23 14.00 14.98
N ILE A 61 -1.46 13.04 14.07
CA ILE A 61 -2.80 12.49 13.82
C ILE A 61 -2.97 11.25 14.70
N SER A 62 -4.04 11.25 15.50
CA SER A 62 -4.39 10.09 16.32
C SER A 62 -5.38 9.21 15.57
N MET A 63 -5.06 7.92 15.47
CA MET A 63 -5.93 6.91 14.88
C MET A 63 -6.08 5.74 15.86
N LEU A 64 -7.29 5.22 16.01
CA LEU A 64 -7.49 3.94 16.68
C LEU A 64 -6.80 2.85 15.84
N ILE A 65 -6.13 1.90 16.53
CA ILE A 65 -5.53 0.75 15.84
C ILE A 65 -6.64 -0.01 15.10
N PRO A 66 -6.61 -0.03 13.75
CA PRO A 66 -7.70 -0.64 12.99
C PRO A 66 -7.65 -2.17 13.08
N LYS A 67 -8.81 -2.79 12.96
CA LYS A 67 -8.88 -4.23 12.70
C LYS A 67 -8.41 -4.51 11.27
N VAL A 68 -7.71 -5.63 11.08
CA VAL A 68 -7.28 -6.09 9.76
C VAL A 68 -8.19 -7.22 9.29
N VAL A 69 -8.65 -7.13 8.05
CA VAL A 69 -9.40 -8.17 7.36
C VAL A 69 -8.54 -8.72 6.24
N GLY A 70 -8.21 -10.00 6.29
CA GLY A 70 -7.49 -10.68 5.21
C GLY A 70 -8.42 -11.01 4.05
N PHE A 71 -8.03 -10.63 2.82
CA PHE A 71 -8.73 -11.01 1.59
C PHE A 71 -7.84 -11.93 0.77
N LYS A 72 -8.18 -13.23 0.73
CA LYS A 72 -7.40 -14.23 0.02
C LYS A 72 -7.80 -14.29 -1.45
N LEU A 73 -6.83 -14.07 -2.33
CA LEU A 73 -6.95 -14.26 -3.77
C LEU A 73 -6.37 -15.63 -4.15
N THR A 74 -7.13 -16.41 -4.92
CA THR A 74 -6.71 -17.76 -5.35
C THR A 74 -7.05 -17.99 -6.80
N GLY A 75 -6.22 -18.79 -7.48
CA GLY A 75 -6.46 -19.19 -8.86
C GLY A 75 -6.19 -18.10 -9.87
N ASN A 76 -6.75 -18.25 -11.06
CA ASN A 76 -6.49 -17.41 -12.23
C ASN A 76 -7.75 -16.68 -12.68
N ILE A 77 -7.58 -15.52 -13.30
CA ILE A 77 -8.65 -14.82 -13.99
C ILE A 77 -9.07 -15.65 -15.20
N SER A 78 -10.36 -15.94 -15.33
CA SER A 78 -10.90 -16.71 -16.44
C SER A 78 -10.79 -15.92 -17.75
N GLU A 79 -10.68 -16.64 -18.87
CA GLU A 79 -10.67 -16.02 -20.19
C GLU A 79 -11.96 -15.19 -20.40
N GLY A 80 -11.79 -13.97 -20.90
CA GLY A 80 -12.89 -13.01 -21.11
C GLY A 80 -13.26 -12.15 -19.90
N VAL A 81 -12.71 -12.39 -18.71
CA VAL A 81 -12.86 -11.54 -17.53
C VAL A 81 -11.79 -10.46 -17.56
N THR A 82 -12.21 -9.23 -17.38
CA THR A 82 -11.29 -8.08 -17.31
C THR A 82 -10.82 -7.79 -15.88
N ALA A 83 -9.71 -7.06 -15.74
CA ALA A 83 -9.27 -6.56 -14.44
C ALA A 83 -10.36 -5.71 -13.76
N THR A 84 -11.14 -4.96 -14.53
CA THR A 84 -12.27 -4.17 -14.01
C THR A 84 -13.34 -5.05 -13.38
N ASP A 85 -13.69 -6.16 -14.01
CA ASP A 85 -14.67 -7.10 -13.46
C ASP A 85 -14.19 -7.67 -12.12
N LEU A 86 -12.91 -8.03 -12.03
CA LEU A 86 -12.30 -8.50 -10.79
C LEU A 86 -12.38 -7.41 -9.69
N VAL A 87 -11.98 -6.18 -10.01
CA VAL A 87 -12.01 -5.06 -9.06
C VAL A 87 -13.42 -4.82 -8.54
N LEU A 88 -14.42 -4.76 -9.42
CA LEU A 88 -15.81 -4.54 -9.03
C LEU A 88 -16.36 -5.68 -8.16
N ASN A 89 -15.98 -6.91 -8.45
CA ASN A 89 -16.37 -8.07 -7.64
C ASN A 89 -15.75 -7.99 -6.23
N ILE A 90 -14.48 -7.65 -6.12
CA ILE A 90 -13.80 -7.43 -4.83
C ILE A 90 -14.50 -6.33 -4.04
N VAL A 91 -14.83 -5.21 -4.69
CA VAL A 91 -15.55 -4.10 -4.06
C VAL A 91 -16.90 -4.57 -3.49
N GLU A 92 -17.66 -5.33 -4.26
CA GLU A 92 -18.95 -5.85 -3.82
C GLU A 92 -18.79 -6.78 -2.62
N MET A 93 -17.88 -7.76 -2.70
CA MET A 93 -17.63 -8.72 -1.61
C MET A 93 -17.22 -8.02 -0.31
N LEU A 94 -16.29 -7.06 -0.39
CA LEU A 94 -15.83 -6.33 0.79
C LEU A 94 -16.90 -5.42 1.38
N ARG A 95 -17.73 -4.79 0.55
CA ARG A 95 -18.91 -4.02 1.02
C ARG A 95 -19.91 -4.90 1.77
N GLN A 96 -20.22 -6.07 1.23
CA GLN A 96 -21.12 -7.03 1.86
C GLN A 96 -20.55 -7.55 3.19
N HIS A 97 -19.24 -7.79 3.26
CA HIS A 97 -18.56 -8.20 4.49
C HIS A 97 -18.52 -7.10 5.57
N GLY A 98 -18.57 -5.84 5.17
CA GLY A 98 -18.53 -4.71 6.10
C GLY A 98 -17.14 -4.40 6.65
N VAL A 99 -16.33 -3.74 5.86
CA VAL A 99 -14.93 -3.37 6.19
C VAL A 99 -14.75 -1.90 6.59
N VAL A 100 -15.83 -1.21 6.91
CA VAL A 100 -15.77 0.22 7.29
C VAL A 100 -14.83 0.43 8.48
N GLY A 101 -13.89 1.35 8.32
CA GLY A 101 -12.89 1.68 9.33
C GLY A 101 -11.87 0.57 9.62
N LYS A 102 -11.76 -0.42 8.74
CA LYS A 102 -10.79 -1.51 8.85
C LYS A 102 -9.71 -1.37 7.78
N PHE A 103 -8.59 -2.06 7.97
CA PHE A 103 -7.62 -2.30 6.92
C PHE A 103 -7.95 -3.62 6.23
N VAL A 104 -7.75 -3.68 4.92
CA VAL A 104 -7.84 -4.92 4.15
C VAL A 104 -6.43 -5.31 3.71
N GLU A 105 -6.02 -6.54 3.96
CA GLU A 105 -4.75 -7.09 3.53
C GLU A 105 -4.99 -8.17 2.48
N PHE A 106 -4.45 -7.96 1.28
CA PHE A 106 -4.56 -8.89 0.17
C PHE A 106 -3.42 -9.90 0.20
N TYR A 107 -3.73 -11.19 0.04
CA TYR A 107 -2.76 -12.27 0.07
C TYR A 107 -3.21 -13.47 -0.76
N GLY A 108 -2.35 -14.45 -0.92
CA GLY A 108 -2.62 -15.70 -1.61
C GLY A 108 -1.97 -15.79 -3.00
N ASP A 109 -2.05 -16.98 -3.58
CA ASP A 109 -1.43 -17.33 -4.87
C ASP A 109 -2.05 -16.61 -6.08
N GLY A 110 -3.30 -16.17 -5.98
CA GLY A 110 -3.94 -15.36 -7.02
C GLY A 110 -3.25 -14.00 -7.27
N LEU A 111 -2.40 -13.54 -6.36
CA LEU A 111 -1.60 -12.31 -6.56
C LEU A 111 -0.63 -12.42 -7.73
N ASP A 112 -0.17 -13.63 -8.11
CA ASP A 112 0.73 -13.85 -9.24
C ASP A 112 0.12 -13.45 -10.59
N ASN A 113 -1.19 -13.38 -10.64
CA ASN A 113 -1.96 -13.03 -11.83
C ASN A 113 -2.38 -11.56 -11.87
N LEU A 114 -1.97 -10.77 -10.89
CA LEU A 114 -2.28 -9.35 -10.81
C LEU A 114 -1.04 -8.51 -11.12
N SER A 115 -1.15 -7.72 -12.18
CA SER A 115 -0.17 -6.68 -12.44
C SER A 115 -0.18 -5.64 -11.32
N LEU A 116 0.90 -4.88 -11.20
CA LEU A 116 0.94 -3.76 -10.27
C LEU A 116 -0.20 -2.75 -10.52
N GLY A 117 -0.58 -2.52 -11.78
CA GLY A 117 -1.70 -1.66 -12.15
C GLY A 117 -3.04 -2.14 -11.58
N ASP A 118 -3.27 -3.45 -11.59
CA ASP A 118 -4.49 -4.05 -11.01
C ASP A 118 -4.50 -3.90 -9.50
N ARG A 119 -3.38 -4.19 -8.83
CA ARG A 119 -3.23 -3.98 -7.38
C ARG A 119 -3.45 -2.53 -6.99
N ALA A 120 -2.87 -1.59 -7.73
CA ALA A 120 -3.04 -0.17 -7.51
C ALA A 120 -4.51 0.26 -7.68
N THR A 121 -5.22 -0.32 -8.65
CA THR A 121 -6.65 -0.06 -8.87
C THR A 121 -7.51 -0.60 -7.73
N ILE A 122 -7.25 -1.83 -7.28
CA ILE A 122 -7.94 -2.41 -6.11
C ILE A 122 -7.69 -1.57 -4.85
N ALA A 123 -6.45 -1.18 -4.62
CA ALA A 123 -6.06 -0.32 -3.49
C ALA A 123 -6.71 1.06 -3.56
N ASN A 124 -6.81 1.64 -4.77
CA ASN A 124 -7.46 2.92 -5.02
C ASN A 124 -8.95 2.91 -4.67
N MET A 125 -9.61 1.77 -4.85
CA MET A 125 -11.03 1.58 -4.55
C MET A 125 -11.32 1.34 -3.05
N ALA A 126 -10.33 1.49 -2.15
CA ALA A 126 -10.54 1.29 -0.73
C ALA A 126 -11.68 2.14 -0.14
N PRO A 127 -11.82 3.43 -0.47
CA PRO A 127 -12.97 4.22 -0.03
C PRO A 127 -14.31 3.67 -0.53
N GLU A 128 -14.36 3.14 -1.75
CA GLU A 128 -15.58 2.59 -2.36
C GLU A 128 -16.07 1.33 -1.67
N TYR A 129 -15.18 0.43 -1.22
CA TYR A 129 -15.61 -0.68 -0.37
C TYR A 129 -15.67 -0.33 1.12
N GLY A 130 -15.30 0.89 1.49
CA GLY A 130 -15.46 1.44 2.83
C GLY A 130 -14.28 1.18 3.78
N ALA A 131 -13.18 0.59 3.31
CA ALA A 131 -11.98 0.39 4.11
C ALA A 131 -11.14 1.67 4.21
N THR A 132 -10.32 1.78 5.26
CA THR A 132 -9.35 2.87 5.40
C THR A 132 -8.22 2.72 4.37
N CYS A 133 -7.77 1.48 4.13
CA CYS A 133 -6.84 1.15 3.05
C CYS A 133 -6.97 -0.34 2.68
N GLY A 134 -6.46 -0.68 1.48
CA GLY A 134 -6.30 -2.05 1.03
C GLY A 134 -4.87 -2.27 0.61
N ILE A 135 -4.07 -2.97 1.42
CA ILE A 135 -2.63 -3.09 1.27
C ILE A 135 -2.23 -4.42 0.63
N PHE A 136 -1.23 -4.36 -0.22
CA PHE A 136 -0.61 -5.51 -0.87
C PHE A 136 0.78 -5.80 -0.27
N PRO A 137 1.22 -7.05 -0.26
CA PRO A 137 2.57 -7.40 0.18
C PRO A 137 3.61 -6.89 -0.83
N ILE A 138 4.85 -6.76 -0.35
CA ILE A 138 6.01 -6.48 -1.20
C ILE A 138 6.50 -7.80 -1.79
N ASP A 139 6.51 -7.89 -3.11
CA ASP A 139 6.96 -9.05 -3.88
C ASP A 139 7.74 -8.64 -5.14
N ASP A 140 7.99 -9.58 -6.05
CA ASP A 140 8.78 -9.34 -7.25
C ASP A 140 8.14 -8.29 -8.17
N GLU A 141 6.81 -8.24 -8.29
CA GLU A 141 6.10 -7.20 -9.04
C GLU A 141 6.41 -5.80 -8.51
N THR A 142 6.45 -5.65 -7.18
CA THR A 142 6.84 -4.40 -6.53
C THR A 142 8.28 -4.04 -6.84
N ILE A 143 9.19 -5.02 -6.78
CA ILE A 143 10.62 -4.82 -7.05
C ILE A 143 10.87 -4.46 -8.51
N ASP A 144 10.19 -5.09 -9.44
CA ASP A 144 10.31 -4.77 -10.87
C ASP A 144 9.78 -3.37 -11.18
N TYR A 145 8.71 -2.94 -10.54
CA TYR A 145 8.28 -1.54 -10.61
C TYR A 145 9.32 -0.57 -10.06
N MET A 146 10.01 -0.92 -8.97
CA MET A 146 11.10 -0.08 -8.43
C MET A 146 12.25 0.09 -9.44
N LYS A 147 12.63 -0.98 -10.13
CA LYS A 147 13.62 -0.93 -11.23
C LYS A 147 13.11 -0.08 -12.38
N LEU A 148 11.88 -0.32 -12.84
CA LEU A 148 11.25 0.43 -13.93
C LEU A 148 11.15 1.94 -13.62
N SER A 149 10.87 2.29 -12.38
CA SER A 149 10.78 3.67 -11.91
C SER A 149 12.14 4.30 -11.56
N ASN A 150 13.23 3.66 -11.98
CA ASN A 150 14.62 4.14 -11.87
C ASN A 150 15.10 4.35 -10.42
N ARG A 151 14.68 3.47 -9.49
CA ARG A 151 15.31 3.38 -8.16
C ARG A 151 16.68 2.75 -8.30
N ASN A 152 17.64 3.27 -7.52
CA ASN A 152 18.99 2.70 -7.55
C ASN A 152 19.04 1.35 -6.80
N ASP A 153 20.00 0.50 -7.18
CA ASP A 153 20.15 -0.86 -6.64
C ASP A 153 20.32 -0.89 -5.12
N ASN A 154 21.01 0.07 -4.53
CA ASN A 154 21.18 0.16 -3.07
C ASN A 154 19.84 0.39 -2.34
N GLN A 155 18.95 1.14 -2.97
CA GLN A 155 17.62 1.38 -2.41
C GLN A 155 16.74 0.14 -2.54
N ILE A 156 16.79 -0.55 -3.67
CA ILE A 156 16.07 -1.80 -3.90
C ILE A 156 16.54 -2.87 -2.91
N ASP A 157 17.84 -3.05 -2.75
CA ASP A 157 18.43 -3.97 -1.76
C ASP A 157 17.98 -3.64 -0.32
N LEU A 158 17.94 -2.35 0.03
CA LEU A 158 17.43 -1.92 1.33
C LEU A 158 15.95 -2.28 1.52
N ILE A 159 15.10 -2.04 0.51
CA ILE A 159 13.67 -2.35 0.56
C ILE A 159 13.47 -3.85 0.75
N GLN A 160 14.15 -4.69 -0.01
CA GLN A 160 14.07 -6.15 0.09
C GLN A 160 14.48 -6.63 1.47
N LYS A 161 15.67 -6.27 1.95
CA LYS A 161 16.18 -6.68 3.27
C LYS A 161 15.32 -6.19 4.43
N TYR A 162 14.80 -4.96 4.31
CA TYR A 162 13.93 -4.41 5.34
C TYR A 162 12.59 -5.13 5.38
N SER A 163 11.93 -5.30 4.23
CA SER A 163 10.62 -5.95 4.13
C SER A 163 10.67 -7.41 4.58
N GLU A 164 11.71 -8.15 4.23
CA GLU A 164 11.94 -9.52 4.73
C GLU A 164 12.05 -9.54 6.26
N LYS A 165 12.87 -8.65 6.81
CA LYS A 165 13.13 -8.60 8.25
C LYS A 165 11.90 -8.27 9.08
N VAL A 166 11.03 -7.39 8.58
CA VAL A 166 9.81 -6.97 9.30
C VAL A 166 8.57 -7.79 8.91
N GLY A 167 8.69 -8.70 7.95
CA GLY A 167 7.61 -9.59 7.52
C GLY A 167 6.57 -8.92 6.64
N LEU A 168 6.96 -7.91 5.85
CA LEU A 168 6.12 -7.24 4.84
C LEU A 168 6.20 -7.89 3.45
N THR A 169 7.11 -8.85 3.27
CA THR A 169 7.19 -9.66 2.05
C THR A 169 6.06 -10.66 2.01
N ARG A 170 5.64 -10.99 0.79
CA ARG A 170 4.68 -12.07 0.55
C ARG A 170 5.18 -13.36 1.22
N LYS A 171 4.28 -14.00 1.93
CA LYS A 171 4.46 -15.36 2.46
C LYS A 171 3.41 -16.23 1.79
N ASP A 172 3.85 -17.31 1.19
CA ASP A 172 2.98 -18.35 0.61
C ASP A 172 2.24 -19.13 1.71
#